data_5e520cbe93d5fc2c7848d65e0314cb2e
#
_entry.id   5e520cbe93d5fc2c7848d65e0314cb2e
#
_cell.length_a   1.000
_cell.length_b   1.000
_cell.length_c   1.000
_cell.angle_alpha   90.00
_cell.angle_beta   90.00
_cell.angle_gamma   90.00
#
_symmetry.space_group_name_H-M   'P 1'
#
loop_
_entity.id
_entity.type
_entity.pdbx_description
1 polymer ?
#
loop_
_entity_poly.entity_id
_entity_poly.type
_entity_poly.pdbx_seq_one_letter_code
_entity_poly.pdbx_strand_id
1 'polypeptide(L)'
;LVAQVEGGDVVEAVLDLGRAVLAEGGPVDAVGITNQRASAVVWDRATGEPVGPGIGWQDLRTVIDCLTLGAQGVRLAPNLTATKAAHLLDLADPDRTRDLCIGTVDSWLVWTLTGGARHVTDVTNVGLTGLRTADQLEWDQRVLDALRIPTAALPEVVDSSGVIGEATALPGAPPIAGILGDQQ
;
A
#
# COMPACT_ATOMS: atom_id res chain seq x y z
N LEU A 1 15.12 -14.51 -4.60
CA LEU A 1 13.82 -14.53 -5.27
C LEU A 1 13.40 -13.09 -5.52
N VAL A 2 13.11 -12.75 -6.75
CA VAL A 2 12.57 -11.43 -7.14
C VAL A 2 11.08 -11.63 -7.42
N ALA A 3 10.21 -10.96 -6.68
CA ALA A 3 8.78 -10.98 -6.90
C ALA A 3 8.30 -9.55 -7.16
N GLN A 4 8.02 -9.24 -8.41
CA GLN A 4 7.46 -7.98 -8.86
C GLN A 4 5.96 -8.10 -9.03
N VAL A 5 5.25 -7.03 -8.72
CA VAL A 5 3.82 -6.87 -9.01
C VAL A 5 3.71 -5.69 -9.97
N GLU A 6 3.29 -5.95 -11.18
CA GLU A 6 2.97 -4.89 -12.15
C GLU A 6 1.69 -4.22 -11.66
N GLY A 7 1.84 -3.02 -11.07
CA GLY A 7 0.72 -2.31 -10.44
C GLY A 7 -0.43 -2.04 -11.41
N GLY A 8 -0.13 -1.73 -12.67
CA GLY A 8 -1.14 -1.53 -13.71
C GLY A 8 -2.00 -2.77 -13.93
N ASP A 9 -1.39 -3.95 -14.06
CA ASP A 9 -2.10 -5.20 -14.33
C ASP A 9 -3.07 -5.59 -13.21
N VAL A 10 -2.68 -5.37 -11.93
CA VAL A 10 -3.54 -5.67 -10.78
C VAL A 10 -4.76 -4.76 -10.76
N VAL A 11 -4.56 -3.47 -10.98
CA VAL A 11 -5.64 -2.49 -10.99
C VAL A 11 -6.61 -2.73 -12.14
N GLU A 12 -6.11 -2.93 -13.35
CA GLU A 12 -6.95 -3.23 -14.51
C GLU A 12 -7.78 -4.49 -14.28
N ALA A 13 -7.16 -5.57 -13.79
CA ALA A 13 -7.87 -6.80 -13.46
C ALA A 13 -8.98 -6.59 -12.42
N VAL A 14 -8.72 -5.82 -11.36
CA VAL A 14 -9.71 -5.52 -10.32
C VAL A 14 -10.86 -4.68 -10.88
N LEU A 15 -10.57 -3.67 -11.68
CA LEU A 15 -11.59 -2.82 -12.29
C LEU A 15 -12.44 -3.60 -13.31
N ASP A 16 -11.83 -4.41 -14.15
CA ASP A 16 -12.53 -5.19 -15.17
C ASP A 16 -13.41 -6.27 -14.53
N LEU A 17 -12.90 -7.00 -13.54
CA LEU A 17 -13.68 -7.99 -12.80
C LEU A 17 -14.82 -7.33 -12.01
N GLY A 18 -14.55 -6.20 -11.35
CA GLY A 18 -15.57 -5.43 -10.64
C GLY A 18 -16.70 -4.96 -11.55
N ARG A 19 -16.36 -4.43 -12.72
CA ARG A 19 -17.35 -4.03 -13.75
C ARG A 19 -18.15 -5.21 -14.28
N ALA A 20 -17.50 -6.33 -14.55
CA ALA A 20 -18.15 -7.54 -15.04
C ALA A 20 -19.15 -8.10 -14.00
N VAL A 21 -18.72 -8.20 -12.75
CA VAL A 21 -19.59 -8.68 -11.66
C VAL A 21 -20.83 -7.78 -11.48
N LEU A 22 -20.64 -6.46 -11.51
CA LEU A 22 -21.74 -5.50 -11.40
C LEU A 22 -22.68 -5.53 -12.63
N ALA A 23 -22.14 -5.78 -13.82
CA ALA A 23 -22.95 -5.90 -15.03
C ALA A 23 -23.83 -7.16 -15.04
N GLU A 24 -23.34 -8.27 -14.50
CA GLU A 24 -24.05 -9.54 -14.44
C GLU A 24 -24.97 -9.66 -13.21
N GLY A 25 -24.45 -9.25 -12.03
CA GLY A 25 -25.11 -9.40 -10.74
C GLY A 25 -25.99 -8.22 -10.30
N GLY A 26 -25.83 -7.07 -10.96
CA GLY A 26 -26.51 -5.84 -10.57
C GLY A 26 -25.80 -5.09 -9.44
N PRO A 27 -26.43 -4.05 -8.87
CA PRO A 27 -25.84 -3.22 -7.83
C PRO A 27 -25.56 -4.02 -6.55
N VAL A 28 -24.50 -3.63 -5.86
CA VAL A 28 -24.10 -4.21 -4.56
C VAL A 28 -24.19 -3.15 -3.47
N ASP A 29 -24.41 -3.59 -2.23
CA ASP A 29 -24.52 -2.68 -1.08
C ASP A 29 -23.15 -2.17 -0.62
N ALA A 30 -22.07 -2.95 -0.84
CA ALA A 30 -20.71 -2.56 -0.48
C ALA A 30 -19.65 -3.39 -1.20
N VAL A 31 -18.41 -2.88 -1.16
CA VAL A 31 -17.18 -3.55 -1.61
C VAL A 31 -16.29 -3.80 -0.39
N GLY A 32 -15.76 -5.00 -0.27
CA GLY A 32 -14.69 -5.35 0.67
C GLY A 32 -13.39 -5.64 -0.08
N ILE A 33 -12.26 -5.24 0.49
CA ILE A 33 -10.91 -5.47 -0.05
C ILE A 33 -10.16 -6.44 0.85
N THR A 34 -9.65 -7.50 0.25
CA THR A 34 -8.69 -8.39 0.92
C THR A 34 -7.48 -8.60 0.02
N ASN A 35 -6.29 -8.62 0.61
CA ASN A 35 -5.05 -8.61 -0.14
C ASN A 35 -3.89 -9.27 0.61
N GLN A 36 -2.88 -9.72 -0.14
CA GLN A 36 -1.60 -10.09 0.43
C GLN A 36 -0.94 -8.90 1.12
N ARG A 37 -0.46 -9.10 2.35
CA ARG A 37 0.17 -8.05 3.15
C ARG A 37 1.64 -7.80 2.78
N ALA A 38 2.23 -6.72 3.29
CA ALA A 38 3.66 -6.41 3.24
C ALA A 38 4.28 -6.22 1.84
N SER A 39 3.50 -6.18 0.77
CA SER A 39 3.96 -5.70 -0.54
C SER A 39 4.09 -4.19 -0.52
N ALA A 40 4.96 -3.62 -1.36
CA ALA A 40 5.16 -2.18 -1.45
C ALA A 40 4.81 -1.67 -2.85
N VAL A 41 4.02 -0.63 -2.92
CA VAL A 41 3.73 0.14 -4.14
C VAL A 41 4.01 1.61 -3.84
N VAL A 42 4.59 2.31 -4.81
CA VAL A 42 4.82 3.76 -4.76
C VAL A 42 4.23 4.38 -6.02
N TRP A 43 3.46 5.44 -5.88
CA TRP A 43 2.82 6.13 -7.00
C TRP A 43 2.83 7.65 -6.82
N ASP A 44 2.70 8.35 -7.93
CA ASP A 44 2.60 9.80 -7.94
C ASP A 44 1.21 10.24 -7.47
N ARG A 45 1.16 11.14 -6.47
CA ARG A 45 -0.11 11.57 -5.86
C ARG A 45 -1.01 12.34 -6.82
N ALA A 46 -0.45 13.08 -7.75
CA ALA A 46 -1.25 13.91 -8.66
C ALA A 46 -1.86 13.08 -9.80
N THR A 47 -1.12 12.08 -10.29
CA THR A 47 -1.55 11.30 -11.46
C THR A 47 -2.10 9.93 -11.12
N GLY A 48 -1.76 9.38 -9.94
CA GLY A 48 -2.04 8.01 -9.57
C GLY A 48 -1.15 6.97 -10.29
N GLU A 49 -0.19 7.41 -11.09
CA GLU A 49 0.68 6.50 -11.83
C GLU A 49 1.77 5.90 -10.94
N PRO A 50 1.95 4.56 -10.94
CA PRO A 50 3.02 3.94 -10.20
C PRO A 50 4.38 4.37 -10.76
N VAL A 51 5.35 4.62 -9.87
CA VAL A 51 6.71 5.02 -10.25
C VAL A 51 7.55 3.85 -10.77
N GLY A 52 7.03 2.65 -10.70
CA GLY A 52 7.63 1.41 -11.17
C GLY A 52 6.87 0.19 -10.64
N PRO A 53 7.32 -1.02 -10.97
CA PRO A 53 6.71 -2.24 -10.47
C PRO A 53 6.72 -2.29 -8.95
N GLY A 54 5.61 -2.70 -8.35
CA GLY A 54 5.54 -2.98 -6.92
C GLY A 54 6.43 -4.15 -6.52
N ILE A 55 6.83 -4.20 -5.25
CA ILE A 55 7.68 -5.27 -4.71
C ILE A 55 6.86 -6.15 -3.79
N GLY A 56 6.72 -7.43 -4.14
CA GLY A 56 5.98 -8.42 -3.36
C GLY A 56 6.62 -8.75 -2.01
N TRP A 57 5.84 -9.28 -1.08
CA TRP A 57 6.31 -9.64 0.27
C TRP A 57 7.40 -10.74 0.26
N GLN A 58 7.42 -11.60 -0.74
CA GLN A 58 8.42 -12.69 -0.89
C GLN A 58 9.78 -12.19 -1.41
N ASP A 59 9.84 -10.95 -1.89
CA ASP A 59 11.07 -10.39 -2.46
C ASP A 59 12.05 -10.02 -1.35
N LEU A 60 13.27 -10.54 -1.45
CA LEU A 60 14.33 -10.37 -0.47
C LEU A 60 15.45 -9.42 -0.95
N ARG A 61 15.23 -8.64 -2.02
CA ARG A 61 16.27 -7.75 -2.58
C ARG A 61 16.85 -6.76 -1.57
N THR A 62 16.08 -6.38 -0.55
CA THR A 62 16.48 -5.43 0.49
C THR A 62 17.08 -6.08 1.74
N VAL A 63 17.49 -7.35 1.69
CA VAL A 63 18.08 -8.03 2.85
C VAL A 63 19.35 -7.34 3.36
N ILE A 64 20.16 -6.80 2.46
CA ILE A 64 21.40 -6.09 2.83
C ILE A 64 21.06 -4.77 3.57
N ASP A 65 20.01 -4.07 3.13
CA ASP A 65 19.54 -2.85 3.79
C ASP A 65 19.07 -3.16 5.22
N CYS A 66 18.34 -4.27 5.40
CA CYS A 66 17.93 -4.73 6.74
C CYS A 66 19.12 -5.03 7.66
N LEU A 67 20.19 -5.64 7.14
CA LEU A 67 21.41 -5.92 7.91
C LEU A 67 22.13 -4.62 8.28
N THR A 68 22.24 -3.68 7.36
CA THR A 68 22.87 -2.37 7.56
C THR A 68 22.12 -1.56 8.60
N LEU A 69 20.80 -1.50 8.51
CA LEU A 69 19.92 -0.84 9.49
C LEU A 69 20.00 -1.53 10.86
N GLY A 70 20.08 -2.85 10.88
CA GLY A 70 20.25 -3.63 12.11
C GLY A 70 21.52 -3.27 12.89
N ALA A 71 22.62 -3.00 12.19
CA ALA A 71 23.87 -2.52 12.78
C ALA A 71 23.73 -1.09 13.38
N GLN A 72 22.76 -0.30 12.90
CA GLN A 72 22.42 1.02 13.40
C GLN A 72 21.31 1.00 14.47
N GLY A 73 20.85 -0.18 14.89
CA GLY A 73 19.81 -0.36 15.90
C GLY A 73 18.38 -0.35 15.38
N VAL A 74 18.17 -0.27 14.07
CA VAL A 74 16.84 -0.37 13.44
C VAL A 74 16.65 -1.78 12.87
N ARG A 75 15.86 -2.60 13.55
CA ARG A 75 15.67 -4.01 13.18
C ARG A 75 14.42 -4.19 12.33
N LEU A 76 14.61 -4.50 11.06
CA LEU A 76 13.55 -4.79 10.10
C LEU A 76 13.78 -6.15 9.45
N ALA A 77 12.70 -6.81 9.07
CA ALA A 77 12.76 -8.03 8.28
C ALA A 77 12.55 -7.70 6.79
N PRO A 78 13.23 -8.40 5.86
CA PRO A 78 13.18 -8.07 4.43
C PRO A 78 11.82 -8.35 3.77
N ASN A 79 10.96 -9.13 4.42
CA ASN A 79 9.59 -9.37 3.95
C ASN A 79 8.62 -8.25 4.32
N LEU A 80 8.99 -7.28 5.17
CA LEU A 80 8.17 -6.11 5.52
C LEU A 80 8.17 -5.07 4.38
N THR A 81 7.22 -4.14 4.41
CA THR A 81 7.07 -3.07 3.40
C THR A 81 8.20 -2.03 3.47
N ALA A 82 8.69 -1.73 4.66
CA ALA A 82 9.56 -0.58 4.97
C ALA A 82 10.75 -0.42 4.02
N THR A 83 11.65 -1.41 3.96
CA THR A 83 12.85 -1.33 3.13
C THR A 83 12.55 -1.40 1.63
N LYS A 84 11.48 -2.07 1.24
CA LYS A 84 11.02 -2.12 -0.16
C LYS A 84 10.51 -0.76 -0.62
N ALA A 85 9.72 -0.08 0.21
CA ALA A 85 9.24 1.27 -0.07
C ALA A 85 10.40 2.25 -0.19
N ALA A 86 11.38 2.20 0.75
CA ALA A 86 12.58 3.01 0.67
C ALA A 86 13.37 2.76 -0.63
N HIS A 87 13.53 1.49 -1.02
CA HIS A 87 14.19 1.11 -2.26
C HIS A 87 13.49 1.69 -3.50
N LEU A 88 12.16 1.62 -3.56
CA LEU A 88 11.39 2.22 -4.66
C LEU A 88 11.53 3.73 -4.70
N LEU A 89 11.51 4.39 -3.53
CA LEU A 89 11.74 5.83 -3.43
C LEU A 89 13.16 6.22 -3.86
N ASP A 90 14.18 5.44 -3.49
CA ASP A 90 15.58 5.72 -3.87
C ASP A 90 15.78 5.64 -5.40
N LEU A 91 15.04 4.77 -6.07
CA LEU A 91 15.06 4.66 -7.53
C LEU A 91 14.28 5.80 -8.21
N ALA A 92 13.12 6.18 -7.67
CA ALA A 92 12.20 7.10 -8.34
C ALA A 92 12.42 8.58 -7.96
N ASP A 93 12.86 8.83 -6.73
CA ASP A 93 12.99 10.15 -6.13
C ASP A 93 14.09 10.16 -5.05
N PRO A 94 15.38 10.03 -5.41
CA PRO A 94 16.48 9.95 -4.46
C PRO A 94 16.59 11.18 -3.55
N ASP A 95 16.15 12.33 -4.03
CA ASP A 95 16.18 13.60 -3.27
C ASP A 95 14.91 13.86 -2.45
N ARG A 96 13.89 13.02 -2.57
CA ARG A 96 12.59 13.16 -1.87
C ARG A 96 11.91 14.51 -2.13
N THR A 97 11.88 14.91 -3.39
CA THR A 97 11.30 16.19 -3.84
C THR A 97 9.92 16.05 -4.49
N ARG A 98 9.53 14.82 -4.87
CA ARG A 98 8.24 14.53 -5.47
C ARG A 98 7.17 14.27 -4.42
N ASP A 99 5.93 14.59 -4.76
CA ASP A 99 4.77 14.24 -3.95
C ASP A 99 4.31 12.82 -4.31
N LEU A 100 4.88 11.83 -3.62
CA LEU A 100 4.62 10.41 -3.83
C LEU A 100 3.79 9.84 -2.69
N CYS A 101 2.99 8.84 -3.01
CA CYS A 101 2.28 7.98 -2.05
C CYS A 101 3.00 6.65 -1.93
N ILE A 102 3.04 6.11 -0.72
CA ILE A 102 3.49 4.76 -0.40
C ILE A 102 2.30 3.98 0.12
N GLY A 103 2.15 2.73 -0.28
CA GLY A 103 1.14 1.85 0.28
C GLY A 103 1.45 0.38 0.09
N THR A 104 0.63 -0.41 0.75
CA THR A 104 0.43 -1.83 0.46
C THR A 104 -0.64 -1.96 -0.64
N VAL A 105 -0.96 -3.18 -1.05
CA VAL A 105 -1.91 -3.42 -2.15
C VAL A 105 -3.28 -2.83 -1.85
N ASP A 106 -3.75 -2.93 -0.60
CA ASP A 106 -5.01 -2.31 -0.15
C ASP A 106 -5.04 -0.80 -0.37
N SER A 107 -3.98 -0.10 0.06
CA SER A 107 -3.87 1.35 -0.12
C SER A 107 -3.93 1.76 -1.58
N TRP A 108 -3.25 1.01 -2.44
CA TRP A 108 -3.23 1.23 -3.88
C TRP A 108 -4.61 0.98 -4.51
N LEU A 109 -5.30 -0.10 -4.09
CA LEU A 109 -6.65 -0.40 -4.57
C LEU A 109 -7.67 0.64 -4.12
N VAL A 110 -7.65 1.05 -2.84
CA VAL A 110 -8.55 2.11 -2.35
C VAL A 110 -8.30 3.42 -3.09
N TRP A 111 -7.04 3.81 -3.25
CA TRP A 111 -6.68 4.99 -4.03
C TRP A 111 -7.31 4.95 -5.43
N THR A 112 -7.11 3.86 -6.14
CA THR A 112 -7.62 3.70 -7.51
C THR A 112 -9.15 3.65 -7.56
N LEU A 113 -9.77 2.85 -6.70
CA LEU A 113 -11.22 2.71 -6.66
C LEU A 113 -11.92 4.03 -6.30
N THR A 114 -11.31 4.86 -5.46
CA THR A 114 -11.87 6.16 -5.05
C THR A 114 -11.47 7.32 -5.97
N GLY A 115 -10.75 7.05 -7.07
CA GLY A 115 -10.28 8.10 -7.98
C GLY A 115 -9.30 9.07 -7.32
N GLY A 116 -8.47 8.59 -6.41
CA GLY A 116 -7.48 9.39 -5.69
C GLY A 116 -8.00 10.10 -4.44
N ALA A 117 -9.28 9.92 -4.08
CA ALA A 117 -9.87 10.63 -2.95
C ALA A 117 -9.43 10.11 -1.58
N ARG A 118 -9.00 8.84 -1.48
CA ARG A 118 -8.61 8.22 -0.20
C ARG A 118 -7.27 7.51 -0.34
N HIS A 119 -6.33 7.88 0.53
CA HIS A 119 -5.04 7.20 0.71
C HIS A 119 -5.00 6.62 2.12
N VAL A 120 -5.45 5.39 2.26
CA VAL A 120 -5.63 4.73 3.56
C VAL A 120 -5.10 3.31 3.54
N THR A 121 -4.83 2.77 4.71
CA THR A 121 -4.58 1.35 4.98
C THR A 121 -5.28 0.95 6.27
N ASP A 122 -5.59 -0.33 6.45
CA ASP A 122 -6.21 -0.79 7.68
C ASP A 122 -5.16 -1.26 8.72
N VAL A 123 -5.64 -1.49 9.95
CA VAL A 123 -4.80 -1.93 11.07
C VAL A 123 -4.12 -3.28 10.81
N THR A 124 -4.70 -4.16 10.00
CA THR A 124 -4.14 -5.50 9.71
C THR A 124 -3.02 -5.45 8.68
N ASN A 125 -3.12 -4.57 7.69
CA ASN A 125 -2.09 -4.35 6.68
C ASN A 125 -0.92 -3.53 7.25
N VAL A 126 -1.21 -2.42 7.95
CA VAL A 126 -0.17 -1.55 8.50
C VAL A 126 0.73 -2.25 9.50
N GLY A 127 0.20 -3.22 10.25
CA GLY A 127 0.96 -4.01 11.23
C GLY A 127 2.15 -4.79 10.65
N LEU A 128 2.14 -5.07 9.33
CA LEU A 128 3.24 -5.74 8.63
C LEU A 128 4.06 -4.83 7.73
N THR A 129 3.94 -3.52 7.89
CA THR A 129 4.77 -2.57 7.14
C THR A 129 6.19 -2.46 7.69
N GLY A 130 6.38 -2.64 9.00
CA GLY A 130 7.62 -2.36 9.70
C GLY A 130 7.87 -0.87 9.91
N LEU A 131 6.85 -0.03 9.72
CA LEU A 131 6.91 1.43 9.84
C LEU A 131 6.20 1.95 11.09
N ARG A 132 5.63 1.06 11.91
CA ARG A 132 4.90 1.43 13.13
C ARG A 132 5.77 1.27 14.37
N THR A 133 5.44 2.00 15.41
CA THR A 133 5.98 1.80 16.76
C THR A 133 5.66 0.40 17.28
N ALA A 134 6.37 -0.07 18.30
CA ALA A 134 6.19 -1.43 18.83
C ALA A 134 4.77 -1.70 19.35
N ASP A 135 4.08 -0.67 19.83
CA ASP A 135 2.68 -0.72 20.27
C ASP A 135 1.66 -0.58 19.13
N GLN A 136 2.15 -0.39 17.89
CA GLN A 136 1.35 -0.20 16.67
C GLN A 136 0.43 1.03 16.67
N LEU A 137 0.66 2.01 17.53
CA LEU A 137 -0.21 3.18 17.64
C LEU A 137 0.18 4.31 16.68
N GLU A 138 1.50 4.49 16.42
CA GLU A 138 2.00 5.62 15.62
C GLU A 138 3.01 5.15 14.57
N TRP A 139 3.33 6.02 13.61
CA TRP A 139 4.46 5.82 12.71
C TRP A 139 5.78 5.98 13.49
N ASP A 140 6.70 5.03 13.38
CA ASP A 140 8.01 5.09 14.06
C ASP A 140 8.95 6.06 13.32
N GLN A 141 9.06 7.28 13.85
CA GLN A 141 9.86 8.34 13.24
C GLN A 141 11.34 7.93 13.07
N ARG A 142 11.90 7.11 13.98
CA ARG A 142 13.28 6.63 13.86
C ARG A 142 13.45 5.73 12.63
N VAL A 143 12.46 4.90 12.34
CA VAL A 143 12.45 4.05 11.15
C VAL A 143 12.28 4.90 9.90
N LEU A 144 11.35 5.86 9.93
CA LEU A 144 11.12 6.77 8.80
C LEU A 144 12.37 7.58 8.47
N ASP A 145 13.03 8.14 9.47
CA ASP A 145 14.26 8.92 9.28
C ASP A 145 15.41 8.06 8.73
N ALA A 146 15.62 6.87 9.29
CA ALA A 146 16.64 5.94 8.84
C ALA A 146 16.45 5.48 7.39
N LEU A 147 15.21 5.37 6.92
CA LEU A 147 14.83 5.00 5.57
C LEU A 147 14.57 6.22 4.66
N ARG A 148 14.65 7.42 5.19
CA ARG A 148 14.34 8.67 4.47
C ARG A 148 12.94 8.64 3.84
N ILE A 149 11.96 8.07 4.56
CA ILE A 149 10.57 8.01 4.12
C ILE A 149 9.83 9.25 4.63
N PRO A 150 9.31 10.13 3.75
CA PRO A 150 8.52 11.28 4.17
C PRO A 150 7.20 10.83 4.82
N THR A 151 6.86 11.38 5.98
CA THR A 151 5.58 11.07 6.65
C THR A 151 4.38 11.41 5.77
N ALA A 152 4.48 12.46 4.94
CA ALA A 152 3.43 12.86 4.00
C ALA A 152 3.15 11.81 2.91
N ALA A 153 4.09 10.90 2.66
CA ALA A 153 3.92 9.81 1.70
C ALA A 153 3.12 8.62 2.25
N LEU A 154 2.85 8.59 3.56
CA LEU A 154 2.20 7.47 4.24
C LEU A 154 0.68 7.57 4.20
N PRO A 155 -0.05 6.44 4.17
CA PRO A 155 -1.50 6.41 4.23
C PRO A 155 -2.03 6.79 5.63
N GLU A 156 -3.26 7.27 5.70
CA GLU A 156 -4.04 7.30 6.92
C GLU A 156 -4.36 5.86 7.37
N VAL A 157 -4.24 5.56 8.65
CA VAL A 157 -4.62 4.24 9.20
C VAL A 157 -6.08 4.29 9.64
N VAL A 158 -6.88 3.38 9.11
CA VAL A 158 -8.32 3.27 9.40
C VAL A 158 -8.67 1.92 10.03
N ASP A 159 -9.86 1.84 10.62
CA ASP A 159 -10.41 0.57 11.07
C ASP A 159 -10.68 -0.37 9.88
N SER A 160 -10.56 -1.68 10.12
CA SER A 160 -10.79 -2.70 9.08
C SER A 160 -12.25 -2.76 8.59
N SER A 161 -13.19 -2.23 9.37
CA SER A 161 -14.62 -2.21 9.07
C SER A 161 -15.19 -0.81 9.25
N GLY A 162 -15.99 -0.36 8.29
CA GLY A 162 -16.61 0.96 8.24
C GLY A 162 -16.55 1.54 6.83
N VAL A 163 -17.36 2.55 6.55
CA VAL A 163 -17.37 3.22 5.24
C VAL A 163 -16.10 4.06 5.10
N ILE A 164 -15.24 3.65 4.18
CA ILE A 164 -13.92 4.24 3.91
C ILE A 164 -14.01 5.32 2.82
N GLY A 165 -14.83 5.07 1.82
CA GLY A 165 -15.05 5.93 0.67
C GLY A 165 -15.96 5.28 -0.35
N GLU A 166 -16.22 5.96 -1.45
CA GLU A 166 -17.01 5.44 -2.56
C GLU A 166 -16.07 4.94 -3.68
N ALA A 167 -16.34 3.76 -4.20
CA ALA A 167 -15.60 3.18 -5.33
C ALA A 167 -16.05 3.83 -6.65
N THR A 168 -15.75 5.12 -6.83
CA THR A 168 -16.17 5.94 -7.98
C THR A 168 -15.67 5.42 -9.33
N ALA A 169 -14.64 4.60 -9.34
CA ALA A 169 -14.14 3.92 -10.54
C ALA A 169 -15.02 2.73 -10.99
N LEU A 170 -15.99 2.32 -10.15
CA LEU A 170 -16.96 1.26 -10.46
C LEU A 170 -18.34 1.83 -10.74
N PRO A 171 -19.15 1.17 -11.59
CA PRO A 171 -20.54 1.55 -11.83
C PRO A 171 -21.36 1.61 -10.54
N GLY A 172 -22.09 2.70 -10.34
CA GLY A 172 -22.92 2.91 -9.15
C GLY A 172 -22.16 3.38 -7.92
N ALA A 173 -20.83 3.50 -8.00
CA ALA A 173 -19.96 3.97 -6.93
C ALA A 173 -20.28 3.34 -5.56
N PRO A 174 -20.30 2.00 -5.44
CA PRO A 174 -20.62 1.35 -4.16
C PRO A 174 -19.63 1.76 -3.06
N PRO A 175 -20.07 1.85 -1.79
CA PRO A 175 -19.17 2.17 -0.69
C PRO A 175 -18.14 1.05 -0.47
N ILE A 176 -16.89 1.44 -0.22
CA ILE A 176 -15.86 0.54 0.30
C ILE A 176 -16.06 0.47 1.81
N ALA A 177 -16.48 -0.69 2.32
CA ALA A 177 -16.90 -0.85 3.72
C ALA A 177 -16.00 -1.79 4.53
N GLY A 178 -14.91 -2.26 3.97
CA GLY A 178 -13.95 -3.08 4.68
C GLY A 178 -12.64 -3.26 3.93
N ILE A 179 -11.55 -3.30 4.70
CA ILE A 179 -10.21 -3.67 4.24
C ILE A 179 -9.65 -4.69 5.25
N LEU A 180 -9.07 -5.78 4.75
CA LEU A 180 -8.55 -6.81 5.63
C LEU A 180 -7.37 -7.54 4.96
N GLY A 181 -6.34 -7.84 5.72
CA GLY A 181 -5.28 -8.72 5.25
C GLY A 181 -5.79 -10.15 5.05
N ASP A 182 -5.23 -10.88 4.09
CA ASP A 182 -5.64 -12.23 3.67
C ASP A 182 -5.51 -13.33 4.76
N GLN A 183 -4.87 -13.03 5.86
CA GLN A 183 -4.64 -13.96 6.98
C GLN A 183 -5.40 -13.58 8.26
N GLN A 184 -6.41 -12.74 8.14
CA GLN A 184 -7.18 -12.22 9.28
C GLN A 184 -8.60 -12.79 9.33
#